data_f479dff1afb0a7eddd6295398942e077
#
_entry.id   f479dff1afb0a7eddd6295398942e077
#
_cell.length_a   1.000
_cell.length_b   1.000
_cell.length_c   1.000
_cell.angle_alpha   90.00
_cell.angle_beta   90.00
_cell.angle_gamma   90.00
#
_symmetry.space_group_name_H-M   'P 1'
#
loop_
_entity.id
_entity.type
_entity.pdbx_description
1 polymer ?
#
loop_
_entity_poly.entity_id
_entity_poly.type
_entity_poly.pdbx_seq_one_letter_code
_entity_poly.pdbx_strand_id
1 'polypeptide(L)'
;MTCKLSLATLSDVARTAAIPGYDRASLKAGIVHFGVGNFHRAHQAIYLDDLFNAGTDHDWAIVGAGVLPSDAAMREKLAAQDFLTTVVEQDNNKTAARVTAPMIDILPVGDATAIIAKLADPEIRIVSMTITEGGYFIDASGTFNPTHPAIAADGQNPNAPKTVFGLIVAGLKARKDKGIGPFTVMSCDNIPHNGVVTANAVVGTAALSDPAFADWIRANVAFPNGMVDRITPATSQREVDFLRDNFQIEDSWPVYCEEFKQWVLEDKFTAGRPXLEKVGVTFVPDVTPYEHMKIRILNGGHAAIAYPAALMDIHFVHDSMEDPLIRAFLAKLEKDEIIPIVPPVPNTSLADYFALIEHRLLNPKIADTIPRLAQDGSNRQPKFILPSTLDNLRQGRDVVGLALVSALWCRYFAGKTDSGKDIVFNDASAERLHAAALKAKDDPSAFLVFDDIFGEVAKSELFRKRFAHALKTLWEKGTRETLQLYLDGKLAV
;
A
#
# COMPACT_ATOMS: atom_id res chain seq x y z
N MET A 1 2.13 35.51 10.41
CA MET A 1 3.23 35.07 11.29
C MET A 1 3.20 33.58 11.45
N THR A 2 4.32 32.92 11.22
CA THR A 2 4.39 31.45 11.34
C THR A 2 4.63 31.02 12.78
N CYS A 3 4.25 29.82 13.12
CA CYS A 3 4.56 29.27 14.43
C CYS A 3 5.06 27.83 14.30
N LYS A 4 5.97 27.46 15.17
CA LYS A 4 6.46 26.10 15.24
C LYS A 4 5.41 25.23 15.90
N LEU A 5 5.15 24.07 15.29
CA LEU A 5 4.15 23.15 15.80
C LEU A 5 4.58 22.58 17.15
N SER A 6 3.74 22.74 18.15
CA SER A 6 3.93 22.15 19.48
C SER A 6 2.60 22.19 20.21
N LEU A 7 2.52 21.48 21.33
CA LEU A 7 1.32 21.56 22.16
C LEU A 7 1.05 23.00 22.62
N ALA A 8 2.13 23.74 22.92
CA ALA A 8 2.00 25.11 23.41
C ALA A 8 1.48 26.07 22.32
N THR A 9 1.61 25.75 21.05
CA THR A 9 1.22 26.64 19.95
C THR A 9 -0.08 26.24 19.28
N LEU A 10 -0.80 25.25 19.78
CA LEU A 10 -2.02 24.78 19.12
C LEU A 10 -3.06 25.88 18.93
N SER A 11 -3.19 26.81 19.88
CA SER A 11 -4.16 27.88 19.73
C SER A 11 -3.82 28.79 18.53
N ASP A 12 -2.54 28.98 18.26
CA ASP A 12 -2.12 29.74 17.07
C ASP A 12 -2.35 28.93 15.79
N VAL A 13 -2.09 27.63 15.84
CA VAL A 13 -2.30 26.74 14.70
C VAL A 13 -3.78 26.70 14.31
N ALA A 14 -4.67 26.82 15.30
CA ALA A 14 -6.11 26.76 15.06
C ALA A 14 -6.61 27.87 14.12
N ARG A 15 -5.82 28.90 13.89
CA ARG A 15 -6.21 29.97 12.97
C ARG A 15 -6.26 29.50 11.53
N THR A 16 -5.51 28.45 11.17
CA THR A 16 -5.43 28.00 9.78
C THR A 16 -5.74 26.51 9.61
N ALA A 17 -5.75 25.74 10.70
CA ALA A 17 -5.91 24.29 10.62
C ALA A 17 -6.79 23.80 11.77
N ALA A 18 -7.46 22.67 11.59
CA ALA A 18 -8.17 22.01 12.69
C ALA A 18 -7.15 21.49 13.69
N ILE A 19 -7.50 21.54 14.97
CA ILE A 19 -6.63 21.05 16.03
C ILE A 19 -7.38 19.98 16.83
N PRO A 20 -6.67 19.15 17.63
CA PRO A 20 -7.35 18.13 18.43
C PRO A 20 -8.34 18.76 19.40
N GLY A 21 -9.54 18.17 19.47
CA GLY A 21 -10.56 18.58 20.42
C GLY A 21 -10.47 17.85 21.75
N TYR A 22 -9.46 17.04 21.95
CA TYR A 22 -9.23 16.29 23.17
C TYR A 22 -7.94 16.75 23.83
N ASP A 23 -7.84 16.51 25.13
CA ASP A 23 -6.65 16.86 25.90
C ASP A 23 -5.61 15.76 25.74
N ARG A 24 -4.50 16.09 25.08
CA ARG A 24 -3.39 15.15 24.86
C ARG A 24 -2.92 14.48 26.15
N ALA A 25 -2.94 15.23 27.26
CA ALA A 25 -2.49 14.70 28.53
C ALA A 25 -3.42 13.62 29.09
N SER A 26 -4.65 13.54 28.59
CA SER A 26 -5.58 12.50 29.05
C SER A 26 -5.37 11.15 28.36
N LEU A 27 -4.53 11.11 27.30
CA LEU A 27 -4.33 9.88 26.55
C LEU A 27 -3.40 8.92 27.25
N LYS A 28 -3.70 7.63 27.13
CA LYS A 28 -2.86 6.55 27.65
C LYS A 28 -2.54 5.59 26.50
N ALA A 29 -1.30 5.10 26.46
CA ALA A 29 -0.86 4.21 25.42
C ALA A 29 -1.61 2.87 25.46
N GLY A 30 -2.06 2.42 24.31
CA GLY A 30 -2.67 1.10 24.12
C GLY A 30 -2.09 0.37 22.95
N ILE A 31 -1.33 1.07 22.09
CA ILE A 31 -0.80 0.53 20.84
C ILE A 31 0.68 0.88 20.74
N VAL A 32 1.51 -0.11 20.40
CA VAL A 32 2.87 0.17 19.94
C VAL A 32 2.88 -0.03 18.43
N HIS A 33 3.37 0.97 17.69
CA HIS A 33 3.40 0.90 16.25
C HIS A 33 4.84 0.95 15.74
N PHE A 34 5.24 -0.08 15.00
CA PHE A 34 6.56 -0.14 14.36
C PHE A 34 6.51 0.50 12.98
N GLY A 35 7.45 1.40 12.72
CA GLY A 35 7.55 2.02 11.41
C GLY A 35 6.69 3.26 11.27
N VAL A 36 6.94 4.24 12.13
CA VAL A 36 6.24 5.52 12.05
C VAL A 36 6.70 6.23 10.78
N GLY A 37 5.82 6.28 9.80
CA GLY A 37 6.12 6.92 8.53
C GLY A 37 4.94 7.73 8.05
N ASN A 38 5.00 8.15 6.80
CA ASN A 38 3.94 9.00 6.26
C ASN A 38 2.61 8.28 6.20
N PHE A 39 2.60 7.05 5.70
CA PHE A 39 1.33 6.33 5.56
C PHE A 39 0.66 6.14 6.91
N HIS A 40 1.40 5.67 7.91
CA HIS A 40 0.83 5.45 9.22
C HIS A 40 0.18 6.72 9.78
N ARG A 41 0.88 7.85 9.63
CA ARG A 41 0.41 9.12 10.18
C ARG A 41 -0.79 9.67 9.41
N ALA A 42 -1.01 9.20 8.17
CA ALA A 42 -2.16 9.60 7.36
C ALA A 42 -3.27 8.56 7.41
N HIS A 43 -3.09 7.44 8.08
CA HIS A 43 -4.06 6.34 8.06
C HIS A 43 -4.47 5.94 9.47
N GLN A 44 -3.79 4.98 10.08
CA GLN A 44 -4.18 4.53 11.43
C GLN A 44 -4.28 5.71 12.40
N ALA A 45 -3.31 6.61 12.37
CA ALA A 45 -3.30 7.74 13.29
C ALA A 45 -4.50 8.66 13.07
N ILE A 46 -4.95 8.82 11.83
CA ILE A 46 -6.12 9.64 11.52
C ILE A 46 -7.40 9.02 12.10
N TYR A 47 -7.55 7.69 11.92
CA TYR A 47 -8.73 7.03 12.49
C TYR A 47 -8.77 7.16 14.01
N LEU A 48 -7.62 7.03 14.67
CA LEU A 48 -7.58 7.19 16.12
C LEU A 48 -7.82 8.64 16.53
N ASP A 49 -7.26 9.59 15.78
CA ASP A 49 -7.52 11.01 16.06
C ASP A 49 -9.01 11.32 15.97
N ASP A 50 -9.67 10.78 14.94
CA ASP A 50 -11.12 10.95 14.81
C ASP A 50 -11.86 10.34 16.01
N LEU A 51 -11.43 9.17 16.45
CA LEU A 51 -12.06 8.50 17.57
C LEU A 51 -11.88 9.30 18.86
N PHE A 52 -10.66 9.81 19.08
CA PHE A 52 -10.39 10.62 20.27
C PHE A 52 -11.15 11.95 20.23
N ASN A 53 -11.30 12.54 19.04
CA ASN A 53 -12.12 13.74 18.90
C ASN A 53 -13.60 13.47 19.18
N ALA A 54 -14.04 12.24 18.98
CA ALA A 54 -15.40 11.85 19.33
C ALA A 54 -15.57 11.61 20.83
N GLY A 55 -14.50 11.72 21.61
CA GLY A 55 -14.58 11.67 23.07
C GLY A 55 -14.45 10.29 23.68
N THR A 56 -13.92 9.31 22.96
CA THR A 56 -13.89 7.94 23.45
C THR A 56 -12.54 7.28 23.17
N ASP A 57 -12.28 6.19 23.89
CA ASP A 57 -11.12 5.30 23.64
C ASP A 57 -9.78 5.96 23.87
N HIS A 58 -9.69 6.90 24.79
CA HIS A 58 -8.47 7.64 25.07
C HIS A 58 -7.37 6.78 25.69
N ASP A 59 -7.63 5.53 25.99
CA ASP A 59 -6.63 4.57 26.45
C ASP A 59 -6.03 3.74 25.30
N TRP A 60 -6.21 4.19 24.06
CA TRP A 60 -5.68 3.54 22.87
C TRP A 60 -4.68 4.41 22.12
N ALA A 61 -3.98 5.30 22.80
CA ALA A 61 -2.98 6.13 22.18
C ALA A 61 -1.81 5.30 21.67
N ILE A 62 -1.03 5.89 20.77
CA ILE A 62 0.06 5.21 20.07
C ILE A 62 1.40 5.60 20.68
N VAL A 63 2.27 4.59 20.86
CA VAL A 63 3.68 4.80 21.10
C VAL A 63 4.40 4.22 19.89
N GLY A 64 5.20 5.03 19.20
CA GLY A 64 5.94 4.58 18.03
C GLY A 64 7.19 3.81 18.39
N ALA A 65 7.65 2.98 17.47
CA ALA A 65 8.88 2.20 17.63
C ALA A 65 9.50 1.98 16.25
N GLY A 66 10.77 1.64 16.22
CA GLY A 66 11.44 1.38 14.96
C GLY A 66 12.82 0.81 15.15
N VAL A 67 13.39 0.31 14.06
CA VAL A 67 14.71 -0.32 14.10
C VAL A 67 15.69 0.24 13.05
N LEU A 68 15.20 1.10 12.14
CA LEU A 68 15.99 1.59 11.01
C LEU A 68 16.55 3.00 11.29
N PRO A 69 17.68 3.37 10.67
CA PRO A 69 18.17 4.75 10.80
C PRO A 69 17.15 5.82 10.41
N SER A 70 16.31 5.55 9.39
CA SER A 70 15.27 6.49 9.00
C SER A 70 14.24 6.68 10.12
N ASP A 71 14.00 5.64 10.93
CA ASP A 71 13.10 5.77 12.08
C ASP A 71 13.68 6.73 13.11
N ALA A 72 15.00 6.74 13.29
CA ALA A 72 15.65 7.66 14.23
C ALA A 72 15.51 9.11 13.78
N ALA A 73 15.65 9.38 12.49
CA ALA A 73 15.49 10.73 11.96
C ALA A 73 14.04 11.21 12.15
N MET A 74 13.08 10.35 11.89
CA MET A 74 11.67 10.67 12.09
C MET A 74 11.40 10.96 13.57
N ARG A 75 11.93 10.13 14.47
CA ARG A 75 11.74 10.32 15.90
C ARG A 75 12.25 11.68 16.34
N GLU A 76 13.44 12.04 15.90
CA GLU A 76 14.03 13.31 16.30
C GLU A 76 13.15 14.50 15.89
N LYS A 77 12.67 14.48 14.64
CA LYS A 77 11.85 15.58 14.15
C LYS A 77 10.48 15.63 14.86
N LEU A 78 9.86 14.49 15.07
CA LEU A 78 8.55 14.48 15.72
C LEU A 78 8.66 14.81 17.21
N ALA A 79 9.71 14.34 17.89
CA ALA A 79 9.89 14.66 19.30
C ALA A 79 10.03 16.16 19.53
N ALA A 80 10.67 16.86 18.60
CA ALA A 80 10.85 18.31 18.71
C ALA A 80 9.54 19.07 18.61
N GLN A 81 8.46 18.43 18.17
CA GLN A 81 7.14 19.04 18.05
C GLN A 81 6.07 18.25 18.83
N ASP A 82 6.47 17.66 19.94
CA ASP A 82 5.56 16.94 20.86
C ASP A 82 4.84 15.77 20.19
N PHE A 83 5.45 15.18 19.16
CA PHE A 83 4.90 14.04 18.38
C PHE A 83 3.60 14.38 17.65
N LEU A 84 3.32 15.67 17.47
CA LEU A 84 2.21 16.12 16.66
C LEU A 84 2.55 16.01 15.18
N THR A 85 1.51 15.84 14.34
CA THR A 85 1.67 15.83 12.90
C THR A 85 0.61 16.72 12.26
N THR A 86 1.03 17.55 11.31
CA THR A 86 0.08 18.23 10.44
C THR A 86 -0.18 17.33 9.23
N VAL A 87 -1.46 17.00 9.01
CA VAL A 87 -1.90 16.21 7.86
C VAL A 87 -2.66 17.14 6.92
N VAL A 88 -2.21 17.23 5.67
CA VAL A 88 -2.84 18.08 4.65
C VAL A 88 -3.57 17.16 3.69
N GLU A 89 -4.91 17.23 3.69
CA GLU A 89 -5.74 16.44 2.79
C GLU A 89 -6.02 17.26 1.55
N GLN A 90 -5.80 16.67 0.39
CA GLN A 90 -5.93 17.35 -0.89
C GLN A 90 -6.87 16.62 -1.82
N ASP A 91 -7.78 17.36 -2.41
CA ASP A 91 -8.65 16.87 -3.47
C ASP A 91 -8.58 17.88 -4.61
N ASN A 92 -9.31 17.65 -5.69
CA ASN A 92 -9.22 18.47 -6.90
C ASN A 92 -9.34 19.96 -6.61
N ASN A 93 -10.29 20.35 -5.78
CA ASN A 93 -10.59 21.76 -5.52
C ASN A 93 -10.44 22.15 -4.07
N LYS A 94 -9.76 21.32 -3.28
CA LYS A 94 -9.79 21.52 -1.83
C LYS A 94 -8.47 21.13 -1.21
N THR A 95 -8.00 21.94 -0.30
CA THR A 95 -6.83 21.63 0.53
C THR A 95 -7.19 21.99 1.97
N ALA A 96 -7.08 21.04 2.88
CA ALA A 96 -7.41 21.28 4.27
C ALA A 96 -6.33 20.68 5.17
N ALA A 97 -5.94 21.44 6.19
CA ALA A 97 -4.92 20.99 7.14
C ALA A 97 -5.55 20.69 8.48
N ARG A 98 -5.04 19.63 9.12
CA ARG A 98 -5.42 19.32 10.50
C ARG A 98 -4.19 18.83 11.24
N VAL A 99 -4.13 19.15 12.53
CA VAL A 99 -3.07 18.63 13.40
C VAL A 99 -3.64 17.47 14.20
N THR A 100 -2.90 16.37 14.23
CA THR A 100 -3.32 15.15 14.94
C THR A 100 -2.37 14.90 16.11
N ALA A 101 -2.90 14.29 17.17
CA ALA A 101 -2.15 14.10 18.40
C ALA A 101 -2.31 12.71 19.04
N PRO A 102 -2.65 11.63 18.30
CA PRO A 102 -2.83 10.34 18.96
C PRO A 102 -1.53 9.63 19.33
N MET A 103 -0.41 10.07 18.78
CA MET A 103 0.91 9.52 19.11
C MET A 103 1.51 10.32 20.23
N ILE A 104 1.79 9.65 21.35
CA ILE A 104 2.22 10.36 22.55
C ILE A 104 3.72 10.21 22.83
N ASP A 105 4.39 9.29 22.13
CA ASP A 105 5.81 9.07 22.32
C ASP A 105 6.34 8.22 21.16
N ILE A 106 7.65 8.24 20.96
CA ILE A 106 8.34 7.28 20.10
C ILE A 106 9.54 6.77 20.91
N LEU A 107 9.65 5.46 21.02
CA LEU A 107 10.72 4.84 21.81
C LEU A 107 12.08 5.05 21.13
N PRO A 108 13.17 5.02 21.90
CA PRO A 108 14.51 5.08 21.29
C PRO A 108 14.66 3.97 20.25
N VAL A 109 15.10 4.36 19.07
CA VAL A 109 15.12 3.45 17.93
C VAL A 109 16.16 2.36 18.12
N GLY A 110 15.76 1.10 17.89
CA GLY A 110 16.66 -0.03 18.02
C GLY A 110 17.05 -0.38 19.45
N ASP A 111 16.47 0.27 20.43
CA ASP A 111 16.76 0.01 21.85
C ASP A 111 15.91 -1.17 22.32
N ALA A 112 16.47 -2.37 22.23
CA ALA A 112 15.73 -3.59 22.54
C ALA A 112 15.18 -3.56 23.97
N THR A 113 15.96 -3.10 24.94
CA THR A 113 15.51 -3.05 26.33
C THR A 113 14.28 -2.17 26.47
N ALA A 114 14.32 -0.96 25.92
CA ALA A 114 13.20 -0.04 26.03
C ALA A 114 11.97 -0.56 25.28
N ILE A 115 12.19 -1.12 24.09
CA ILE A 115 11.07 -1.59 23.27
C ILE A 115 10.41 -2.80 23.94
N ILE A 116 11.20 -3.77 24.39
CA ILE A 116 10.65 -4.96 25.05
C ILE A 116 9.89 -4.57 26.30
N ALA A 117 10.44 -3.63 27.08
CA ALA A 117 9.75 -3.17 28.30
C ALA A 117 8.38 -2.58 27.97
N LYS A 118 8.28 -1.78 26.91
CA LYS A 118 6.98 -1.22 26.52
C LYS A 118 6.03 -2.30 26.01
N LEU A 119 6.54 -3.25 25.25
CA LEU A 119 5.72 -4.35 24.75
C LEU A 119 5.18 -5.21 25.90
N ALA A 120 5.92 -5.30 26.99
CA ALA A 120 5.50 -6.07 28.16
C ALA A 120 4.54 -5.30 29.08
N ASP A 121 4.32 -4.02 28.84
CA ASP A 121 3.37 -3.22 29.60
C ASP A 121 1.95 -3.76 29.36
N PRO A 122 1.21 -4.14 30.40
CA PRO A 122 -0.13 -4.72 30.20
C PRO A 122 -1.13 -3.76 29.54
N GLU A 123 -0.88 -2.45 29.57
CA GLU A 123 -1.74 -1.49 28.89
C GLU A 123 -1.62 -1.59 27.37
N ILE A 124 -0.54 -2.13 26.86
CA ILE A 124 -0.37 -2.32 25.41
C ILE A 124 -1.10 -3.59 25.00
N ARG A 125 -2.12 -3.41 24.15
CA ARG A 125 -2.99 -4.51 23.76
C ARG A 125 -2.96 -4.78 22.25
N ILE A 126 -2.36 -3.88 21.46
CA ILE A 126 -2.15 -4.07 20.03
C ILE A 126 -0.74 -3.63 19.69
N VAL A 127 -0.06 -4.44 18.88
CA VAL A 127 1.20 -4.05 18.25
C VAL A 127 0.95 -4.03 16.75
N SER A 128 1.11 -2.88 16.13
CA SER A 128 0.84 -2.73 14.71
C SER A 128 2.12 -2.36 13.97
N MET A 129 2.10 -2.45 12.65
CA MET A 129 3.29 -2.15 11.87
C MET A 129 2.99 -1.69 10.45
N THR A 130 3.84 -0.79 9.97
CA THR A 130 3.95 -0.43 8.56
C THR A 130 5.45 -0.43 8.25
N ILE A 131 5.93 -1.61 7.85
CA ILE A 131 7.38 -1.85 7.69
C ILE A 131 7.74 -2.17 6.25
N THR A 132 6.82 -1.96 5.34
CA THR A 132 6.89 -2.24 3.91
C THR A 132 7.05 -3.73 3.64
N GLU A 133 6.82 -4.08 2.37
CA GLU A 133 6.82 -5.50 1.98
C GLU A 133 8.15 -6.19 2.30
N GLY A 134 9.27 -5.47 2.10
CA GLY A 134 10.58 -6.03 2.38
C GLY A 134 10.84 -6.35 3.84
N GLY A 135 10.10 -5.74 4.74
CA GLY A 135 10.28 -5.96 6.18
C GLY A 135 9.77 -7.29 6.69
N TYR A 136 9.08 -8.07 5.86
CA TYR A 136 8.48 -9.33 6.31
C TYR A 136 9.32 -10.56 6.02
N PHE A 137 10.49 -10.39 5.43
CA PHE A 137 11.45 -11.47 5.18
C PHE A 137 10.80 -12.64 4.44
N ILE A 138 10.05 -12.32 3.38
CA ILE A 138 9.42 -13.33 2.54
C ILE A 138 10.22 -13.49 1.25
N ASP A 139 10.20 -14.71 0.70
CA ASP A 139 10.87 -14.99 -0.56
C ASP A 139 9.94 -14.67 -1.74
N ALA A 140 10.39 -14.99 -2.95
CA ALA A 140 9.62 -14.68 -4.16
C ALA A 140 8.25 -15.36 -4.19
N SER A 141 8.11 -16.49 -3.50
CA SER A 141 6.82 -17.20 -3.43
C SER A 141 5.92 -16.69 -2.31
N GLY A 142 6.38 -15.72 -1.52
CA GLY A 142 5.62 -15.20 -0.39
C GLY A 142 5.81 -15.99 0.89
N THR A 143 6.79 -16.90 0.94
CA THR A 143 7.04 -17.72 2.09
C THR A 143 8.09 -17.08 2.99
N PHE A 144 7.86 -17.11 4.30
CA PHE A 144 8.82 -16.56 5.27
C PHE A 144 10.17 -17.28 5.15
N ASN A 145 11.25 -16.50 5.18
CA ASN A 145 12.62 -17.02 5.04
C ASN A 145 13.33 -16.99 6.39
N PRO A 146 13.36 -18.11 7.12
CA PRO A 146 14.01 -18.14 8.44
C PRO A 146 15.54 -18.09 8.36
N THR A 147 16.11 -18.28 7.18
CA THR A 147 17.56 -18.27 7.03
C THR A 147 18.10 -16.90 6.68
N HIS A 148 17.24 -15.89 6.49
CA HIS A 148 17.72 -14.52 6.28
C HIS A 148 18.66 -14.16 7.44
N PRO A 149 19.84 -13.58 7.16
CA PRO A 149 20.83 -13.35 8.22
C PRO A 149 20.32 -12.58 9.42
N ALA A 150 19.47 -11.58 9.21
CA ALA A 150 18.94 -10.80 10.33
C ALA A 150 18.01 -11.63 11.21
N ILE A 151 17.19 -12.47 10.61
CA ILE A 151 16.29 -13.35 11.36
C ILE A 151 17.07 -14.44 12.08
N ALA A 152 18.02 -15.05 11.38
CA ALA A 152 18.86 -16.10 11.99
C ALA A 152 19.63 -15.55 13.19
N ALA A 153 20.12 -14.32 13.08
CA ALA A 153 20.82 -13.69 14.20
C ALA A 153 19.93 -13.51 15.42
N ASP A 154 18.67 -13.10 15.20
CA ASP A 154 17.72 -12.98 16.30
C ASP A 154 17.39 -14.34 16.90
N GLY A 155 17.33 -15.38 16.07
CA GLY A 155 17.12 -16.74 16.57
C GLY A 155 18.23 -17.20 17.50
N GLN A 156 19.47 -16.77 17.25
CA GLN A 156 20.60 -17.10 18.09
C GLN A 156 20.71 -16.19 19.31
N ASN A 157 20.09 -15.00 19.27
CA ASN A 157 20.18 -14.03 20.34
C ASN A 157 18.77 -13.52 20.70
N PRO A 158 17.89 -14.40 21.17
CA PRO A 158 16.50 -13.98 21.37
C PRO A 158 16.30 -12.93 22.46
N ASN A 159 17.28 -12.78 23.35
CA ASN A 159 17.18 -11.78 24.42
C ASN A 159 17.69 -10.40 24.00
N ALA A 160 18.32 -10.30 22.84
CA ALA A 160 18.80 -9.04 22.31
C ALA A 160 18.47 -8.92 20.83
N PRO A 161 17.17 -8.96 20.49
CA PRO A 161 16.78 -8.98 19.08
C PRO A 161 16.97 -7.62 18.42
N LYS A 162 17.17 -7.65 17.10
CA LYS A 162 17.34 -6.42 16.31
C LYS A 162 16.26 -6.22 15.27
N THR A 163 15.53 -7.28 14.89
CA THR A 163 14.44 -7.14 13.92
C THR A 163 13.13 -6.87 14.64
N VAL A 164 12.17 -6.33 13.90
CA VAL A 164 10.83 -6.09 14.42
C VAL A 164 10.24 -7.40 14.96
N PHE A 165 10.39 -8.50 14.21
CA PHE A 165 9.79 -9.76 14.64
C PHE A 165 10.49 -10.36 15.84
N GLY A 166 11.80 -10.20 15.93
CA GLY A 166 12.51 -10.63 17.13
C GLY A 166 12.07 -9.85 18.36
N LEU A 167 11.85 -8.55 18.20
CA LEU A 167 11.35 -7.71 19.30
C LEU A 167 9.95 -8.11 19.72
N ILE A 168 9.08 -8.40 18.75
CA ILE A 168 7.73 -8.84 19.07
C ILE A 168 7.74 -10.17 19.82
N VAL A 169 8.55 -11.12 19.38
CA VAL A 169 8.67 -12.40 20.07
C VAL A 169 9.17 -12.19 21.51
N ALA A 170 10.18 -11.36 21.69
CA ALA A 170 10.72 -11.09 23.04
C ALA A 170 9.67 -10.43 23.92
N GLY A 171 8.88 -9.51 23.37
CA GLY A 171 7.82 -8.87 24.13
C GLY A 171 6.73 -9.86 24.55
N LEU A 172 6.33 -10.75 23.64
CA LEU A 172 5.36 -11.78 23.96
C LEU A 172 5.88 -12.72 25.04
N LYS A 173 7.16 -13.07 24.96
CA LYS A 173 7.78 -13.95 25.94
C LYS A 173 7.81 -13.29 27.33
N ALA A 174 8.18 -12.01 27.37
CA ALA A 174 8.21 -11.27 28.63
C ALA A 174 6.82 -11.22 29.27
N ARG A 175 5.78 -11.01 28.47
CA ARG A 175 4.42 -10.99 28.99
C ARG A 175 4.02 -12.35 29.54
N LYS A 176 4.31 -13.40 28.79
CA LYS A 176 3.96 -14.74 29.24
C LYS A 176 4.66 -15.08 30.55
N ASP A 177 5.93 -14.74 30.67
CA ASP A 177 6.71 -14.99 31.89
C ASP A 177 6.15 -14.25 33.11
N LYS A 178 5.55 -13.08 32.87
CA LYS A 178 4.95 -12.27 33.93
C LYS A 178 3.48 -12.61 34.17
N GLY A 179 2.91 -13.56 33.45
CA GLY A 179 1.51 -13.90 33.61
C GLY A 179 0.55 -12.89 33.00
N ILE A 180 1.03 -12.08 32.06
CA ILE A 180 0.22 -11.10 31.34
C ILE A 180 -0.19 -11.70 30.01
N GLY A 181 -1.46 -11.55 29.61
CA GLY A 181 -1.93 -12.06 28.34
C GLY A 181 -1.26 -11.38 27.15
N PRO A 182 -1.30 -12.01 25.99
CA PRO A 182 -0.63 -11.45 24.81
C PRO A 182 -1.39 -10.27 24.22
N PHE A 183 -0.67 -9.47 23.42
CA PHE A 183 -1.30 -8.45 22.59
C PHE A 183 -1.65 -9.04 21.22
N THR A 184 -2.47 -8.32 20.47
CA THR A 184 -2.73 -8.61 19.06
C THR A 184 -1.58 -8.07 18.22
N VAL A 185 -1.21 -8.77 17.16
CA VAL A 185 -0.19 -8.30 16.21
C VAL A 185 -0.88 -8.01 14.89
N MET A 186 -0.84 -6.75 14.45
CA MET A 186 -1.69 -6.26 13.37
C MET A 186 -0.86 -5.55 12.31
N SER A 187 -0.68 -6.18 11.16
CA SER A 187 -0.03 -5.53 10.04
C SER A 187 -0.98 -4.48 9.42
N CYS A 188 -0.43 -3.32 9.09
CA CYS A 188 -1.13 -2.31 8.31
C CYS A 188 -0.41 -2.07 6.98
N ASP A 189 0.35 -3.05 6.51
CA ASP A 189 1.02 -2.96 5.23
C ASP A 189 0.12 -3.43 4.09
N ASN A 190 0.41 -2.93 2.93
CA ASN A 190 -0.35 -3.21 1.71
C ASN A 190 0.16 -4.49 1.05
N ILE A 191 -0.08 -5.62 1.73
CA ILE A 191 0.27 -6.95 1.20
C ILE A 191 -0.93 -7.88 1.39
N PRO A 192 -1.20 -8.77 0.43
CA PRO A 192 -2.33 -9.69 0.57
C PRO A 192 -2.15 -10.61 1.77
N HIS A 193 -3.25 -10.85 2.50
CA HIS A 193 -3.25 -11.72 3.67
C HIS A 193 -2.18 -11.29 4.68
N ASN A 194 -2.13 -9.98 4.96
CA ASN A 194 -1.04 -9.45 5.77
C ASN A 194 -1.00 -10.05 7.17
N GLY A 195 -2.15 -10.46 7.73
CA GLY A 195 -2.15 -11.12 9.04
C GLY A 195 -1.50 -12.48 8.98
N VAL A 196 -1.76 -13.25 7.92
CA VAL A 196 -1.13 -14.56 7.76
C VAL A 196 0.38 -14.41 7.59
N VAL A 197 0.79 -13.47 6.75
CA VAL A 197 2.22 -13.21 6.53
C VAL A 197 2.91 -12.83 7.84
N THR A 198 2.25 -11.98 8.63
CA THR A 198 2.81 -11.54 9.91
C THR A 198 2.90 -12.70 10.90
N ALA A 199 1.85 -13.54 10.97
CA ALA A 199 1.86 -14.70 11.86
C ALA A 199 3.01 -15.62 11.51
N ASN A 200 3.23 -15.87 10.21
CA ASN A 200 4.30 -16.75 9.78
C ASN A 200 5.67 -16.19 10.16
N ALA A 201 5.82 -14.87 10.08
CA ALA A 201 7.10 -14.23 10.44
C ALA A 201 7.34 -14.30 11.96
N VAL A 202 6.33 -13.99 12.76
CA VAL A 202 6.47 -14.01 14.21
C VAL A 202 6.69 -15.44 14.72
N VAL A 203 5.85 -16.36 14.27
CA VAL A 203 5.95 -17.77 14.71
C VAL A 203 7.25 -18.38 14.19
N GLY A 204 7.61 -18.11 12.93
CA GLY A 204 8.84 -18.63 12.37
C GLY A 204 10.09 -18.12 13.08
N THR A 205 10.09 -16.85 13.48
CA THR A 205 11.21 -16.30 14.23
C THR A 205 11.29 -16.95 15.62
N ALA A 206 10.16 -17.09 16.30
CA ALA A 206 10.14 -17.73 17.61
C ALA A 206 10.62 -19.19 17.55
N ALA A 207 10.27 -19.90 16.48
CA ALA A 207 10.62 -21.32 16.35
C ALA A 207 12.12 -21.55 16.26
N LEU A 208 12.89 -20.55 15.85
CA LEU A 208 14.34 -20.71 15.75
C LEU A 208 14.98 -20.90 17.11
N SER A 209 14.41 -20.34 18.17
CA SER A 209 14.99 -20.47 19.50
C SER A 209 14.13 -21.28 20.47
N ASP A 210 12.82 -21.36 20.24
CA ASP A 210 11.89 -21.98 21.19
C ASP A 210 10.66 -22.50 20.46
N PRO A 211 10.71 -23.69 19.88
CA PRO A 211 9.58 -24.24 19.13
C PRO A 211 8.28 -24.34 19.93
N ALA A 212 8.37 -24.64 21.24
CA ALA A 212 7.16 -24.74 22.06
C ALA A 212 6.49 -23.36 22.21
N PHE A 213 7.31 -22.32 22.33
CA PHE A 213 6.76 -20.96 22.41
C PHE A 213 6.15 -20.54 21.08
N ALA A 214 6.76 -20.94 19.96
CA ALA A 214 6.18 -20.67 18.66
C ALA A 214 4.77 -21.28 18.56
N ASP A 215 4.59 -22.51 19.02
CA ASP A 215 3.28 -23.16 19.04
C ASP A 215 2.30 -22.39 19.94
N TRP A 216 2.78 -21.93 21.08
CA TRP A 216 1.94 -21.16 21.99
C TRP A 216 1.48 -19.83 21.32
N ILE A 217 2.39 -19.16 20.62
CA ILE A 217 2.03 -17.93 19.91
C ILE A 217 0.93 -18.21 18.89
N ARG A 218 1.11 -19.26 18.09
CA ARG A 218 0.11 -19.58 17.06
C ARG A 218 -1.25 -19.88 17.67
N ALA A 219 -1.28 -20.49 18.84
CA ALA A 219 -2.53 -20.85 19.50
C ALA A 219 -3.20 -19.67 20.24
N ASN A 220 -2.42 -18.67 20.67
CA ASN A 220 -2.94 -17.67 21.59
C ASN A 220 -2.93 -16.23 21.10
N VAL A 221 -2.21 -15.92 20.02
CA VAL A 221 -2.07 -14.55 19.53
C VAL A 221 -2.91 -14.38 18.27
N ALA A 222 -3.70 -13.30 18.22
CA ALA A 222 -4.48 -12.97 17.04
C ALA A 222 -3.64 -12.14 16.06
N PHE A 223 -3.77 -12.45 14.78
CA PHE A 223 -3.10 -11.74 13.69
C PHE A 223 -4.17 -11.39 12.64
N PRO A 224 -4.97 -10.35 12.87
CA PRO A 224 -6.05 -10.04 11.93
C PRO A 224 -5.51 -9.62 10.57
N ASN A 225 -6.16 -10.08 9.50
CA ASN A 225 -5.89 -9.54 8.18
C ASN A 225 -6.59 -8.21 8.03
N GLY A 226 -5.97 -7.30 7.27
CA GLY A 226 -6.58 -6.01 6.97
C GLY A 226 -6.26 -5.57 5.56
N MET A 227 -7.10 -4.70 5.04
CA MET A 227 -6.87 -4.05 3.75
C MET A 227 -6.87 -2.55 3.99
N VAL A 228 -5.77 -1.90 3.62
CA VAL A 228 -5.55 -0.47 3.87
C VAL A 228 -5.37 0.26 2.54
N ASP A 229 -5.86 1.50 2.48
CA ASP A 229 -5.74 2.28 1.24
C ASP A 229 -5.83 3.77 1.55
N ARG A 230 -4.79 4.50 1.17
CA ARG A 230 -4.77 5.96 1.12
C ARG A 230 -3.49 6.38 0.40
N ILE A 231 -3.61 7.15 -0.68
CA ILE A 231 -2.40 7.63 -1.37
C ILE A 231 -1.74 8.70 -0.52
N THR A 232 -0.48 8.46 -0.17
CA THR A 232 0.28 9.31 0.76
C THR A 232 1.70 9.48 0.20
N PRO A 233 1.94 10.52 -0.60
CA PRO A 233 3.27 10.73 -1.19
C PRO A 233 4.34 11.03 -0.15
N ALA A 234 5.58 10.87 -0.54
CA ALA A 234 6.70 11.21 0.32
C ALA A 234 6.74 12.72 0.56
N THR A 235 7.22 13.11 1.74
CA THR A 235 7.36 14.51 2.09
C THR A 235 8.76 15.00 1.69
N SER A 236 8.80 16.12 1.00
CA SER A 236 10.05 16.79 0.68
C SER A 236 10.03 18.20 1.25
N GLN A 237 11.12 18.95 1.03
CA GLN A 237 11.18 20.31 1.49
C GLN A 237 10.06 21.17 0.88
N ARG A 238 9.65 20.84 -0.35
CA ARG A 238 8.55 21.55 -1.00
C ARG A 238 7.27 21.51 -0.16
N GLU A 239 6.96 20.36 0.42
CA GLU A 239 5.76 20.20 1.25
C GLU A 239 5.90 20.95 2.58
N VAL A 240 7.09 20.92 3.17
CA VAL A 240 7.35 21.67 4.40
C VAL A 240 7.15 23.18 4.15
N ASP A 241 7.70 23.67 3.03
CA ASP A 241 7.58 25.08 2.66
C ASP A 241 6.14 25.47 2.34
N PHE A 242 5.43 24.61 1.62
CA PHE A 242 4.03 24.88 1.27
C PHE A 242 3.18 25.09 2.52
N LEU A 243 3.35 24.22 3.51
CA LEU A 243 2.59 24.33 4.76
C LEU A 243 2.92 25.62 5.49
N ARG A 244 4.21 25.97 5.57
CA ARG A 244 4.62 27.22 6.20
C ARG A 244 4.03 28.43 5.48
N ASP A 245 4.13 28.42 4.15
CA ASP A 245 3.75 29.61 3.39
C ASP A 245 2.23 29.79 3.30
N ASN A 246 1.48 28.69 3.30
CA ASN A 246 0.03 28.75 3.07
C ASN A 246 -0.80 28.57 4.34
N PHE A 247 -0.25 27.96 5.38
CA PHE A 247 -0.97 27.72 6.63
C PHE A 247 -0.26 28.29 7.85
N GLN A 248 0.91 28.88 7.65
CA GLN A 248 1.71 29.50 8.71
C GLN A 248 2.09 28.52 9.82
N ILE A 249 2.28 27.25 9.46
CA ILE A 249 2.66 26.20 10.39
C ILE A 249 4.04 25.66 9.99
N GLU A 250 4.97 25.64 10.94
CA GLU A 250 6.26 25.02 10.76
C GLU A 250 6.25 23.63 11.36
N ASP A 251 6.12 22.64 10.51
CA ASP A 251 6.13 21.23 10.86
C ASP A 251 7.31 20.60 10.10
N SER A 252 8.20 19.96 10.82
CA SER A 252 9.43 19.43 10.22
C SER A 252 9.17 18.23 9.31
N TRP A 253 8.03 17.57 9.45
CA TRP A 253 7.73 16.42 8.60
C TRP A 253 6.22 16.23 8.47
N PRO A 254 5.56 17.17 7.79
CA PRO A 254 4.10 17.05 7.59
C PRO A 254 3.78 15.93 6.62
N VAL A 255 2.52 15.51 6.61
CA VAL A 255 2.05 14.45 5.73
C VAL A 255 0.98 15.00 4.81
N TYR A 256 1.13 14.72 3.52
CA TYR A 256 0.14 15.08 2.51
C TYR A 256 -0.52 13.81 2.01
N CYS A 257 -1.82 13.86 1.80
CA CYS A 257 -2.55 12.67 1.36
C CYS A 257 -3.81 13.09 0.61
N GLU A 258 -4.40 12.12 -0.09
CA GLU A 258 -5.69 12.33 -0.71
C GLU A 258 -6.79 12.35 0.34
N GLU A 259 -7.98 12.81 -0.05
CA GLU A 259 -9.11 12.85 0.84
C GLU A 259 -9.62 11.44 1.18
N PHE A 260 -9.60 10.55 0.20
CA PHE A 260 -10.06 9.17 0.38
C PHE A 260 -9.20 8.41 1.36
N LYS A 261 -9.83 7.57 2.18
CA LYS A 261 -9.12 6.55 2.97
C LYS A 261 -10.05 5.36 3.15
N GLN A 262 -9.44 4.18 3.31
CA GLN A 262 -10.21 2.97 3.55
C GLN A 262 -9.42 2.03 4.44
N TRP A 263 -10.12 1.39 5.37
CA TRP A 263 -9.55 0.37 6.23
C TRP A 263 -10.61 -0.70 6.45
N VAL A 264 -10.31 -1.90 6.01
CA VAL A 264 -11.17 -3.08 6.22
C VAL A 264 -10.36 -4.04 7.09
N LEU A 265 -10.93 -4.58 8.14
CA LEU A 265 -10.18 -5.27 9.17
C LEU A 265 -10.98 -6.45 9.69
N GLU A 266 -10.32 -7.60 9.86
CA GLU A 266 -10.94 -8.74 10.52
C GLU A 266 -11.06 -8.45 12.02
N ASP A 267 -12.18 -8.83 12.62
CA ASP A 267 -12.43 -8.55 14.03
C ASP A 267 -11.90 -9.71 14.88
N LYS A 268 -10.58 -9.84 14.92
CA LYS A 268 -9.87 -10.88 15.66
C LYS A 268 -8.82 -10.22 16.54
N PHE A 269 -9.12 -10.09 17.82
CA PHE A 269 -8.25 -9.39 18.75
C PHE A 269 -8.14 -10.16 20.06
N THR A 270 -6.92 -10.28 20.57
CA THR A 270 -6.67 -11.03 21.81
C THR A 270 -7.01 -10.27 23.08
N ALA A 271 -6.89 -8.94 23.03
CA ALA A 271 -7.02 -8.12 24.24
C ALA A 271 -7.93 -6.90 24.02
N GLY A 272 -8.87 -7.02 23.10
CA GLY A 272 -9.77 -5.92 22.78
C GLY A 272 -9.18 -4.95 21.76
N ARG A 273 -9.98 -3.97 21.39
CA ARG A 273 -9.60 -2.98 20.40
C ARG A 273 -10.43 -1.71 20.53
N PRO A 274 -9.99 -0.61 19.99
CA PRO A 274 -10.82 0.59 19.93
C PRO A 274 -11.97 0.43 18.93
N UNK A 275 -13.03 1.16 18.93
CA UNK A 275 -13.88 1.12 18.38
C UNK A 275 -13.81 1.63 17.35
N LEU A 276 -13.19 1.34 16.43
CA LEU A 276 -12.84 1.97 15.15
C LEU A 276 -13.98 1.98 14.16
N GLU A 277 -14.98 1.14 14.36
CA GLU A 277 -16.16 1.17 13.48
C GLU A 277 -16.91 2.49 13.59
N LYS A 278 -16.73 3.19 14.70
CA LYS A 278 -17.38 4.49 14.89
C LYS A 278 -16.80 5.57 13.97
N VAL A 279 -15.61 5.33 13.45
CA VAL A 279 -14.94 6.33 12.61
C VAL A 279 -14.65 5.81 11.19
N GLY A 280 -15.36 4.76 10.76
CA GLY A 280 -15.33 4.37 9.36
C GLY A 280 -14.52 3.14 9.01
N VAL A 281 -13.94 2.46 9.99
CA VAL A 281 -13.30 1.18 9.72
C VAL A 281 -14.39 0.13 9.52
N THR A 282 -14.25 -0.68 8.48
CA THR A 282 -15.21 -1.76 8.20
C THR A 282 -14.67 -3.06 8.79
N PHE A 283 -15.39 -3.65 9.73
CA PHE A 283 -15.01 -4.93 10.32
C PHE A 283 -15.73 -6.06 9.60
N VAL A 284 -14.97 -7.08 9.21
CA VAL A 284 -15.48 -8.19 8.40
C VAL A 284 -14.96 -9.51 8.93
N PRO A 285 -15.63 -10.63 8.62
CA PRO A 285 -15.06 -11.93 8.97
C PRO A 285 -13.92 -12.36 8.04
N ASP A 286 -13.83 -11.79 6.83
CA ASP A 286 -12.83 -12.20 5.85
C ASP A 286 -12.55 -11.03 4.92
N VAL A 287 -11.30 -10.56 4.86
CA VAL A 287 -10.96 -9.41 4.00
C VAL A 287 -10.76 -9.80 2.54
N THR A 288 -10.72 -11.09 2.22
CA THR A 288 -10.36 -11.53 0.87
C THR A 288 -11.19 -10.88 -0.25
N PRO A 289 -12.51 -10.77 -0.15
CA PRO A 289 -13.27 -10.10 -1.22
C PRO A 289 -12.83 -8.64 -1.43
N TYR A 290 -12.51 -7.94 -0.35
CA TYR A 290 -12.08 -6.54 -0.45
C TYR A 290 -10.69 -6.44 -1.07
N GLU A 291 -9.80 -7.37 -0.75
CA GLU A 291 -8.46 -7.41 -1.37
C GLU A 291 -8.57 -7.64 -2.87
N HIS A 292 -9.41 -8.57 -3.29
CA HIS A 292 -9.62 -8.83 -4.72
C HIS A 292 -10.16 -7.61 -5.43
N MET A 293 -11.12 -6.94 -4.83
CA MET A 293 -11.69 -5.73 -5.42
C MET A 293 -10.59 -4.69 -5.65
N LYS A 294 -9.79 -4.43 -4.63
CA LYS A 294 -8.73 -3.42 -4.74
C LYS A 294 -7.68 -3.82 -5.77
N ILE A 295 -7.17 -5.04 -5.68
CA ILE A 295 -6.09 -5.48 -6.56
C ILE A 295 -6.54 -5.51 -8.01
N ARG A 296 -7.72 -6.06 -8.28
CA ARG A 296 -8.20 -6.19 -9.64
C ARG A 296 -8.61 -4.85 -10.25
N ILE A 297 -9.38 -4.07 -9.52
CA ILE A 297 -9.98 -2.84 -10.08
C ILE A 297 -9.01 -1.66 -9.96
N LEU A 298 -8.45 -1.41 -8.77
CA LEU A 298 -7.55 -0.25 -8.59
C LEU A 298 -6.14 -0.53 -9.13
N ASN A 299 -5.50 -1.56 -8.61
CA ASN A 299 -4.12 -1.84 -9.04
C ASN A 299 -4.08 -2.29 -10.48
N GLY A 300 -5.06 -3.08 -10.92
CA GLY A 300 -5.19 -3.44 -12.32
C GLY A 300 -5.41 -2.23 -13.20
N GLY A 301 -6.23 -1.29 -12.74
CA GLY A 301 -6.46 -0.05 -13.48
C GLY A 301 -5.18 0.77 -13.63
N HIS A 302 -4.39 0.89 -12.55
CA HIS A 302 -3.08 1.56 -12.62
C HIS A 302 -2.19 0.91 -13.68
N ALA A 303 -2.11 -0.42 -13.63
CA ALA A 303 -1.25 -1.15 -14.56
C ALA A 303 -1.75 -1.01 -16.00
N ALA A 304 -3.06 -0.88 -16.17
CA ALA A 304 -3.63 -0.78 -17.52
C ALA A 304 -3.34 0.56 -18.18
N ILE A 305 -3.35 1.66 -17.42
CA ILE A 305 -3.13 2.98 -18.03
C ILE A 305 -1.65 3.36 -18.09
N ALA A 306 -0.79 2.70 -17.33
CA ALA A 306 0.62 3.09 -17.22
C ALA A 306 1.33 3.07 -18.58
N TYR A 307 1.13 2.00 -19.34
CA TYR A 307 1.90 1.81 -20.54
C TYR A 307 1.38 2.60 -21.74
N PRO A 308 0.05 2.66 -21.98
CA PRO A 308 -0.39 3.56 -23.05
C PRO A 308 -0.07 5.02 -22.75
N ALA A 309 -0.19 5.45 -21.49
CA ALA A 309 0.17 6.83 -21.15
C ALA A 309 1.66 7.09 -21.40
N ALA A 310 2.52 6.14 -21.00
CA ALA A 310 3.95 6.29 -21.26
C ALA A 310 4.24 6.39 -22.75
N LEU A 311 3.62 5.52 -23.57
CA LEU A 311 3.83 5.53 -25.00
C LEU A 311 3.32 6.81 -25.66
N MET A 312 2.36 7.48 -25.04
CA MET A 312 1.79 8.74 -25.54
C MET A 312 2.47 9.97 -24.93
N ASP A 313 3.60 9.79 -24.26
CA ASP A 313 4.39 10.87 -23.65
C ASP A 313 3.67 11.62 -22.56
N ILE A 314 2.81 10.96 -21.80
CA ILE A 314 2.10 11.58 -20.68
C ILE A 314 2.83 11.21 -19.39
N HIS A 315 3.15 12.21 -18.57
CA HIS A 315 3.93 12.01 -17.37
C HIS A 315 3.08 11.84 -16.10
N PHE A 316 2.03 12.63 -15.94
CA PHE A 316 1.25 12.59 -14.71
C PHE A 316 -0.01 11.75 -14.90
N VAL A 317 -0.37 11.02 -13.84
CA VAL A 317 -1.56 10.17 -13.85
C VAL A 317 -2.81 11.00 -14.11
N HIS A 318 -2.96 12.15 -13.44
CA HIS A 318 -4.16 12.96 -13.65
C HIS A 318 -4.25 13.47 -15.08
N ASP A 319 -3.12 13.75 -15.72
CA ASP A 319 -3.14 14.14 -17.14
C ASP A 319 -3.58 12.99 -18.04
N SER A 320 -3.18 11.76 -17.70
CA SER A 320 -3.63 10.60 -18.49
C SER A 320 -5.15 10.44 -18.39
N MET A 321 -5.71 10.71 -17.23
CA MET A 321 -7.15 10.60 -17.02
C MET A 321 -7.93 11.76 -17.62
N GLU A 322 -7.26 12.91 -17.86
CA GLU A 322 -7.87 14.01 -18.59
C GLU A 322 -7.90 13.74 -20.10
N ASP A 323 -7.08 12.80 -20.57
CA ASP A 323 -7.10 12.40 -21.97
C ASP A 323 -8.34 11.53 -22.19
N PRO A 324 -9.30 11.98 -23.02
CA PRO A 324 -10.55 11.22 -23.14
C PRO A 324 -10.36 9.81 -23.68
N LEU A 325 -9.33 9.59 -24.47
CA LEU A 325 -9.09 8.26 -25.05
C LEU A 325 -8.60 7.27 -23.98
N ILE A 326 -7.66 7.69 -23.14
CA ILE A 326 -7.17 6.81 -22.08
C ILE A 326 -8.29 6.57 -21.06
N ARG A 327 -9.01 7.62 -20.70
CA ARG A 327 -10.10 7.47 -19.73
C ARG A 327 -11.16 6.51 -20.25
N ALA A 328 -11.54 6.64 -21.53
CA ALA A 328 -12.54 5.75 -22.11
C ALA A 328 -12.03 4.31 -22.20
N PHE A 329 -10.73 4.16 -22.52
CA PHE A 329 -10.11 2.85 -22.55
C PHE A 329 -10.19 2.16 -21.19
N LEU A 330 -9.83 2.87 -20.12
CA LEU A 330 -9.90 2.31 -18.79
C LEU A 330 -11.34 1.94 -18.43
N ALA A 331 -12.29 2.81 -18.72
CA ALA A 331 -13.69 2.56 -18.37
C ALA A 331 -14.21 1.31 -19.08
N LYS A 332 -13.90 1.15 -20.36
CA LYS A 332 -14.37 -0.02 -21.11
C LYS A 332 -13.70 -1.30 -20.60
N LEU A 333 -12.40 -1.24 -20.36
CA LEU A 333 -11.66 -2.40 -19.86
C LEU A 333 -12.23 -2.86 -18.51
N GLU A 334 -12.45 -1.92 -17.61
CA GLU A 334 -13.00 -2.25 -16.30
C GLU A 334 -14.40 -2.83 -16.39
N LYS A 335 -15.27 -2.16 -17.16
CA LYS A 335 -16.66 -2.59 -17.25
C LYS A 335 -16.80 -3.95 -17.92
N ASP A 336 -16.06 -4.18 -19.00
CA ASP A 336 -16.25 -5.37 -19.82
C ASP A 336 -15.39 -6.56 -19.40
N GLU A 337 -14.20 -6.31 -18.84
CA GLU A 337 -13.24 -7.39 -18.66
C GLU A 337 -12.71 -7.55 -17.23
N ILE A 338 -12.75 -6.52 -16.39
CA ILE A 338 -12.21 -6.65 -15.05
C ILE A 338 -13.33 -6.83 -14.02
N ILE A 339 -14.26 -5.88 -13.95
CA ILE A 339 -15.33 -5.94 -12.94
C ILE A 339 -16.13 -7.25 -13.03
N PRO A 340 -16.46 -7.75 -14.22
CA PRO A 340 -17.27 -8.98 -14.28
C PRO A 340 -16.64 -10.21 -13.63
N ILE A 341 -15.32 -10.25 -13.48
CA ILE A 341 -14.68 -11.41 -12.88
C ILE A 341 -14.27 -11.17 -11.41
N VAL A 342 -14.59 -10.01 -10.85
CA VAL A 342 -14.33 -9.76 -9.43
C VAL A 342 -15.47 -10.36 -8.61
N PRO A 343 -15.16 -11.20 -7.63
CA PRO A 343 -16.22 -11.77 -6.79
C PRO A 343 -17.00 -10.68 -6.05
N PRO A 344 -18.28 -10.90 -5.77
CA PRO A 344 -19.07 -9.90 -5.06
C PRO A 344 -18.47 -9.53 -3.72
N VAL A 345 -18.59 -8.25 -3.36
CA VAL A 345 -18.12 -7.72 -2.09
C VAL A 345 -19.34 -7.28 -1.29
N PRO A 346 -19.45 -7.69 -0.02
CA PRO A 346 -20.66 -7.36 0.76
C PRO A 346 -20.92 -5.85 0.80
N ASN A 347 -22.18 -5.50 0.57
CA ASN A 347 -22.66 -4.11 0.68
C ASN A 347 -21.87 -3.12 -0.16
N THR A 348 -21.34 -3.58 -1.29
CA THR A 348 -20.47 -2.75 -2.12
C THR A 348 -20.89 -2.86 -3.59
N SER A 349 -21.01 -1.70 -4.25
CA SER A 349 -21.22 -1.65 -5.70
C SER A 349 -19.84 -1.52 -6.34
N LEU A 350 -19.45 -2.50 -7.16
CA LEU A 350 -18.16 -2.45 -7.84
C LEU A 350 -18.11 -1.30 -8.85
N ALA A 351 -19.24 -0.98 -9.46
CA ALA A 351 -19.30 0.17 -10.38
C ALA A 351 -19.06 1.48 -9.64
N ASP A 352 -19.63 1.63 -8.44
CA ASP A 352 -19.41 2.83 -7.64
C ASP A 352 -17.97 2.89 -7.16
N TYR A 353 -17.39 1.75 -6.82
CA TYR A 353 -15.98 1.69 -6.42
C TYR A 353 -15.10 2.17 -7.58
N PHE A 354 -15.38 1.73 -8.80
CA PHE A 354 -14.61 2.19 -9.95
C PHE A 354 -14.80 3.70 -10.20
N ALA A 355 -16.01 4.21 -10.04
CA ALA A 355 -16.25 5.65 -10.19
C ALA A 355 -15.40 6.45 -9.18
N LEU A 356 -15.29 5.93 -7.97
CA LEU A 356 -14.45 6.55 -6.95
C LEU A 356 -12.98 6.51 -7.36
N ILE A 357 -12.53 5.41 -7.94
CA ILE A 357 -11.15 5.30 -8.44
C ILE A 357 -10.89 6.35 -9.52
N GLU A 358 -11.83 6.53 -10.46
CA GLU A 358 -11.68 7.57 -11.48
C GLU A 358 -11.49 8.94 -10.86
N HIS A 359 -12.29 9.24 -9.83
CA HIS A 359 -12.17 10.52 -9.14
C HIS A 359 -10.79 10.69 -8.50
N ARG A 360 -10.31 9.64 -7.85
CA ARG A 360 -8.98 9.68 -7.21
C ARG A 360 -7.86 9.86 -8.21
N LEU A 361 -7.95 9.20 -9.36
CA LEU A 361 -6.91 9.29 -10.39
C LEU A 361 -6.86 10.67 -11.05
N LEU A 362 -7.98 11.39 -11.03
CA LEU A 362 -8.05 12.73 -11.61
C LEU A 362 -7.44 13.81 -10.71
N ASN A 363 -7.08 13.49 -9.48
CA ASN A 363 -6.62 14.48 -8.51
C ASN A 363 -5.23 15.00 -8.87
N PRO A 364 -5.10 16.25 -9.33
CA PRO A 364 -3.79 16.76 -9.76
C PRO A 364 -2.89 17.11 -8.58
N LYS A 365 -3.45 17.31 -7.40
CA LYS A 365 -2.66 17.76 -6.25
C LYS A 365 -1.79 16.63 -5.68
N ILE A 366 -2.17 15.39 -5.90
CA ILE A 366 -1.35 14.25 -5.50
C ILE A 366 -0.11 14.15 -6.40
N ALA A 367 -0.23 14.57 -7.66
CA ALA A 367 0.86 14.59 -8.62
C ALA A 367 1.52 13.23 -8.81
N ASP A 368 0.73 12.16 -8.78
CA ASP A 368 1.24 10.83 -9.05
C ASP A 368 1.71 10.72 -10.49
N THR A 369 2.69 9.87 -10.74
CA THR A 369 3.35 9.83 -12.05
C THR A 369 3.18 8.49 -12.76
N ILE A 370 3.17 8.55 -14.08
CA ILE A 370 3.12 7.36 -14.91
C ILE A 370 4.37 6.48 -14.71
N PRO A 371 5.59 7.04 -14.62
CA PRO A 371 6.73 6.17 -14.31
C PRO A 371 6.58 5.37 -13.01
N ARG A 372 5.95 5.95 -11.99
CA ARG A 372 5.72 5.18 -10.75
C ARG A 372 4.77 4.02 -11.00
N LEU A 373 3.72 4.22 -11.80
CA LEU A 373 2.79 3.14 -12.12
C LEU A 373 3.41 2.09 -13.02
N ALA A 374 4.33 2.50 -13.90
CA ALA A 374 4.92 1.59 -14.88
C ALA A 374 6.03 0.72 -14.32
N GLN A 375 6.58 1.09 -13.16
CA GLN A 375 7.74 0.36 -12.63
C GLN A 375 7.38 -1.04 -12.19
N ASP A 376 8.36 -1.91 -12.22
CA ASP A 376 8.27 -3.25 -11.66
C ASP A 376 7.16 -4.09 -12.31
N GLY A 377 6.94 -3.87 -13.60
CA GLY A 377 5.87 -4.58 -14.31
C GLY A 377 6.04 -6.08 -14.33
N SER A 378 7.28 -6.59 -14.30
CA SER A 378 7.51 -8.03 -14.28
C SER A 378 6.93 -8.69 -13.04
N ASN A 379 6.81 -7.95 -11.93
CA ASN A 379 6.13 -8.43 -10.73
C ASN A 379 4.66 -8.02 -10.68
N ARG A 380 4.34 -6.85 -11.23
CA ARG A 380 2.98 -6.31 -11.15
C ARG A 380 2.02 -6.94 -12.16
N GLN A 381 2.48 -7.25 -13.36
CA GLN A 381 1.60 -7.88 -14.35
C GLN A 381 1.03 -9.21 -13.85
N PRO A 382 1.86 -10.11 -13.27
CA PRO A 382 1.31 -11.36 -12.74
C PRO A 382 0.35 -11.19 -11.57
N LYS A 383 0.45 -10.06 -10.84
CA LYS A 383 -0.40 -9.83 -9.68
C LYS A 383 -1.66 -9.07 -10.03
N PHE A 384 -1.57 -8.08 -10.94
CA PHE A 384 -2.65 -7.12 -11.14
C PHE A 384 -3.42 -7.32 -12.43
N ILE A 385 -2.83 -7.90 -13.46
CA ILE A 385 -3.44 -8.02 -14.78
C ILE A 385 -3.72 -9.47 -15.17
N LEU A 386 -2.71 -10.32 -15.06
CA LEU A 386 -2.84 -11.68 -15.57
C LEU A 386 -3.83 -12.54 -14.83
N PRO A 387 -4.07 -12.36 -13.52
CA PRO A 387 -5.16 -13.10 -12.89
C PRO A 387 -6.53 -12.78 -13.47
N SER A 388 -6.78 -11.50 -13.80
CA SER A 388 -8.05 -11.14 -14.47
C SER A 388 -8.13 -11.75 -15.85
N THR A 389 -7.03 -11.79 -16.59
CA THR A 389 -6.97 -12.42 -17.90
C THR A 389 -7.30 -13.91 -17.78
N LEU A 390 -6.65 -14.58 -16.83
CA LEU A 390 -6.85 -16.01 -16.65
C LEU A 390 -8.28 -16.35 -16.25
N ASP A 391 -8.85 -15.56 -15.33
CA ASP A 391 -10.23 -15.79 -14.90
C ASP A 391 -11.21 -15.65 -16.06
N ASN A 392 -11.01 -14.64 -16.93
CA ASN A 392 -11.86 -14.51 -18.11
C ASN A 392 -11.73 -15.73 -19.01
N LEU A 393 -10.49 -16.15 -19.28
CA LEU A 393 -10.26 -17.30 -20.15
C LEU A 393 -10.91 -18.57 -19.59
N ARG A 394 -10.81 -18.79 -18.28
CA ARG A 394 -11.42 -19.95 -17.66
C ARG A 394 -12.93 -19.93 -17.71
N GLN A 395 -13.52 -18.73 -17.80
CA GLN A 395 -14.96 -18.61 -17.89
C GLN A 395 -15.45 -18.54 -19.35
N GLY A 396 -14.55 -18.73 -20.31
CA GLY A 396 -14.91 -18.67 -21.72
C GLY A 396 -15.19 -17.26 -22.24
N ARG A 397 -14.70 -16.25 -21.53
CA ARG A 397 -14.91 -14.84 -21.93
C ARG A 397 -13.69 -14.35 -22.73
N ASP A 398 -13.96 -13.45 -23.66
CA ASP A 398 -12.89 -12.88 -24.49
C ASP A 398 -12.01 -11.93 -23.67
N VAL A 399 -10.78 -11.73 -24.12
CA VAL A 399 -9.78 -10.93 -23.42
C VAL A 399 -9.14 -9.88 -24.34
N VAL A 400 -9.91 -9.31 -25.25
CA VAL A 400 -9.35 -8.35 -26.23
C VAL A 400 -8.62 -7.21 -25.51
N GLY A 401 -9.24 -6.63 -24.50
CA GLY A 401 -8.65 -5.50 -23.79
C GLY A 401 -7.50 -5.89 -22.89
N LEU A 402 -7.63 -7.00 -22.17
CA LEU A 402 -6.54 -7.44 -21.28
C LEU A 402 -5.34 -7.91 -22.09
N ALA A 403 -5.57 -8.53 -23.24
CA ALA A 403 -4.46 -8.88 -24.14
C ALA A 403 -3.81 -7.60 -24.67
N LEU A 404 -4.59 -6.57 -24.96
CA LEU A 404 -4.05 -5.29 -25.36
C LEU A 404 -3.16 -4.69 -24.27
N VAL A 405 -3.58 -4.80 -23.00
CA VAL A 405 -2.74 -4.33 -21.91
C VAL A 405 -1.38 -5.03 -21.93
N SER A 406 -1.36 -6.35 -22.11
CA SER A 406 -0.11 -7.08 -22.21
C SER A 406 0.71 -6.65 -23.42
N ALA A 407 0.04 -6.40 -24.55
CA ALA A 407 0.74 -5.93 -25.76
C ALA A 407 1.31 -4.53 -25.57
N LEU A 408 0.60 -3.66 -24.86
CA LEU A 408 1.11 -2.32 -24.56
C LEU A 408 2.36 -2.41 -23.68
N TRP A 409 2.37 -3.32 -22.72
CA TRP A 409 3.54 -3.55 -21.90
C TRP A 409 4.73 -4.03 -22.74
N CYS A 410 4.48 -4.94 -23.65
CA CYS A 410 5.50 -5.42 -24.58
C CYS A 410 6.04 -4.25 -25.43
N ARG A 411 5.14 -3.46 -26.02
CA ARG A 411 5.52 -2.33 -26.84
C ARG A 411 6.37 -1.32 -26.07
N TYR A 412 6.00 -1.09 -24.79
CA TYR A 412 6.76 -0.24 -23.88
C TYR A 412 8.21 -0.72 -23.76
N PHE A 413 8.40 -2.03 -23.63
CA PHE A 413 9.74 -2.58 -23.49
C PHE A 413 10.54 -2.58 -24.79
N ALA A 414 9.95 -2.18 -25.90
CA ALA A 414 10.76 -1.92 -27.10
C ALA A 414 11.64 -0.67 -26.92
N GLY A 415 11.35 0.18 -25.93
CA GLY A 415 12.28 1.20 -25.50
C GLY A 415 12.06 2.60 -26.03
N LYS A 416 11.07 2.80 -26.90
CA LYS A 416 10.77 4.12 -27.46
C LYS A 416 9.28 4.38 -27.41
N THR A 417 8.91 5.62 -27.09
CA THR A 417 7.52 6.03 -27.15
C THR A 417 7.07 6.18 -28.60
N ASP A 418 5.79 6.42 -28.80
CA ASP A 418 5.28 6.60 -30.17
C ASP A 418 5.93 7.78 -30.88
N SER A 419 6.35 8.81 -30.15
CA SER A 419 7.03 9.96 -30.75
C SER A 419 8.54 9.75 -30.89
N GLY A 420 9.06 8.59 -30.46
CA GLY A 420 10.46 8.27 -30.58
C GLY A 420 11.34 8.62 -29.40
N LYS A 421 10.75 9.06 -28.29
CA LYS A 421 11.53 9.36 -27.09
C LYS A 421 11.95 8.07 -26.38
N ASP A 422 13.12 8.09 -25.78
CA ASP A 422 13.61 6.95 -25.02
C ASP A 422 12.79 6.74 -23.76
N ILE A 423 12.55 5.45 -23.47
CA ILE A 423 11.87 5.04 -22.22
C ILE A 423 12.94 4.56 -21.26
N VAL A 424 12.90 5.07 -20.02
CA VAL A 424 13.80 4.61 -18.97
C VAL A 424 13.08 3.51 -18.19
N PHE A 425 13.61 2.29 -18.26
CA PHE A 425 13.01 1.14 -17.58
C PHE A 425 13.38 1.14 -16.09
N ASN A 426 12.42 0.78 -15.26
CA ASN A 426 12.65 0.53 -13.84
C ASN A 426 12.05 -0.83 -13.50
N ASP A 427 12.82 -1.88 -13.79
CA ASP A 427 12.35 -3.26 -13.66
C ASP A 427 13.57 -4.16 -13.57
N ALA A 428 13.61 -5.05 -12.58
CA ALA A 428 14.74 -5.96 -12.42
C ALA A 428 14.91 -6.89 -13.63
N SER A 429 13.85 -7.13 -14.38
CA SER A 429 13.87 -7.98 -15.57
C SER A 429 13.98 -7.17 -16.87
N ALA A 430 14.34 -5.89 -16.79
CA ALA A 430 14.30 -5.01 -17.96
C ALA A 430 15.12 -5.55 -19.12
N GLU A 431 16.30 -6.11 -18.86
CA GLU A 431 17.19 -6.56 -19.94
C GLU A 431 16.55 -7.67 -20.76
N ARG A 432 16.02 -8.70 -20.10
CA ARG A 432 15.41 -9.82 -20.84
C ARG A 432 14.10 -9.41 -21.51
N LEU A 433 13.33 -8.51 -20.85
CA LEU A 433 12.07 -8.05 -21.43
C LEU A 433 12.32 -7.18 -22.66
N HIS A 434 13.31 -6.31 -22.59
CA HIS A 434 13.67 -5.47 -23.75
C HIS A 434 14.10 -6.32 -24.93
N ALA A 435 14.97 -7.30 -24.70
CA ALA A 435 15.43 -8.18 -25.78
C ALA A 435 14.26 -8.92 -26.43
N ALA A 436 13.35 -9.45 -25.60
CA ALA A 436 12.19 -10.17 -26.12
C ALA A 436 11.23 -9.23 -26.87
N ALA A 437 11.06 -8.00 -26.36
CA ALA A 437 10.14 -7.05 -26.99
C ALA A 437 10.61 -6.66 -28.39
N LEU A 438 11.92 -6.53 -28.56
CA LEU A 438 12.47 -6.21 -29.89
C LEU A 438 12.21 -7.35 -30.89
N LYS A 439 12.37 -8.59 -30.45
CA LYS A 439 12.06 -9.74 -31.30
C LYS A 439 10.57 -9.83 -31.61
N ALA A 440 9.74 -9.42 -30.63
CA ALA A 440 8.30 -9.59 -30.75
C ALA A 440 7.69 -8.70 -31.83
N LYS A 441 8.39 -7.68 -32.26
CA LYS A 441 7.90 -6.85 -33.36
C LYS A 441 7.55 -7.70 -34.57
N ASP A 442 8.40 -8.67 -34.90
CA ASP A 442 8.19 -9.57 -36.04
C ASP A 442 7.60 -10.91 -35.63
N ASP A 443 7.76 -11.31 -34.37
CA ASP A 443 7.27 -12.58 -33.84
C ASP A 443 6.68 -12.36 -32.47
N PRO A 444 5.41 -12.01 -32.38
CA PRO A 444 4.80 -11.70 -31.09
C PRO A 444 5.00 -12.77 -30.02
N SER A 445 5.06 -14.05 -30.41
CA SER A 445 5.23 -15.12 -29.44
C SER A 445 6.53 -15.03 -28.66
N ALA A 446 7.51 -14.29 -29.18
CA ALA A 446 8.81 -14.13 -28.50
C ALA A 446 8.67 -13.47 -27.12
N PHE A 447 7.62 -12.67 -26.90
CA PHE A 447 7.40 -12.02 -25.60
C PHE A 447 6.65 -12.91 -24.63
N LEU A 448 6.02 -13.96 -25.10
CA LEU A 448 5.17 -14.82 -24.26
C LEU A 448 5.91 -16.02 -23.71
N VAL A 449 7.25 -16.01 -23.79
CA VAL A 449 8.06 -17.16 -23.35
C VAL A 449 8.34 -17.17 -21.84
N PHE A 450 8.04 -16.08 -21.14
CA PHE A 450 8.37 -15.96 -19.72
C PHE A 450 7.31 -16.64 -18.85
N ASP A 451 7.56 -17.91 -18.52
CA ASP A 451 6.62 -18.67 -17.74
C ASP A 451 6.41 -18.10 -16.34
N ASP A 452 7.45 -17.51 -15.76
CA ASP A 452 7.35 -16.86 -14.46
C ASP A 452 6.44 -15.63 -14.46
N ILE A 453 6.17 -15.07 -15.64
CA ILE A 453 5.28 -13.90 -15.75
C ILE A 453 3.91 -14.32 -16.24
N PHE A 454 3.85 -14.94 -17.42
CA PHE A 454 2.58 -15.24 -18.08
C PHE A 454 1.95 -16.54 -17.63
N GLY A 455 2.76 -17.51 -17.23
CA GLY A 455 2.25 -18.79 -16.76
C GLY A 455 1.25 -19.41 -17.71
N GLU A 456 0.12 -19.82 -17.16
CA GLU A 456 -0.93 -20.51 -17.90
C GLU A 456 -1.58 -19.65 -18.98
N VAL A 457 -1.58 -18.32 -18.80
CA VAL A 457 -2.18 -17.41 -19.77
C VAL A 457 -1.52 -17.57 -21.15
N ALA A 458 -0.19 -17.70 -21.17
CA ALA A 458 0.53 -17.80 -22.44
C ALA A 458 0.22 -19.08 -23.22
N LYS A 459 -0.43 -20.06 -22.58
CA LYS A 459 -0.81 -21.30 -23.23
C LYS A 459 -2.16 -21.21 -23.94
N SER A 460 -2.90 -20.14 -23.71
CA SER A 460 -4.21 -19.97 -24.34
C SER A 460 -4.06 -19.49 -25.78
N GLU A 461 -4.69 -20.22 -26.71
CA GLU A 461 -4.66 -19.81 -28.11
C GLU A 461 -5.38 -18.51 -28.31
N LEU A 462 -6.50 -18.31 -27.61
CA LEU A 462 -7.25 -17.05 -27.74
C LEU A 462 -6.41 -15.87 -27.28
N PHE A 463 -5.75 -16.00 -26.11
CA PHE A 463 -4.91 -14.92 -25.61
C PHE A 463 -3.76 -14.63 -26.58
N ARG A 464 -3.10 -15.66 -27.06
CA ARG A 464 -1.98 -15.47 -27.98
C ARG A 464 -2.43 -14.76 -29.25
N LYS A 465 -3.60 -15.12 -29.78
CA LYS A 465 -4.13 -14.49 -30.97
C LYS A 465 -4.45 -13.01 -30.71
N ARG A 466 -5.13 -12.72 -29.60
CA ARG A 466 -5.46 -11.33 -29.24
C ARG A 466 -4.23 -10.50 -29.01
N PHE A 467 -3.26 -11.06 -28.29
CA PHE A 467 -2.00 -10.38 -28.01
C PHE A 467 -1.25 -10.07 -29.32
N ALA A 468 -1.12 -11.05 -30.18
CA ALA A 468 -0.38 -10.86 -31.43
C ALA A 468 -1.02 -9.79 -32.31
N HIS A 469 -2.34 -9.82 -32.43
CA HIS A 469 -3.03 -8.81 -33.25
C HIS A 469 -2.90 -7.41 -32.65
N ALA A 470 -3.04 -7.30 -31.32
CA ALA A 470 -2.91 -6.01 -30.65
C ALA A 470 -1.50 -5.46 -30.83
N LEU A 471 -0.48 -6.31 -30.65
CA LEU A 471 0.90 -5.85 -30.76
C LEU A 471 1.21 -5.40 -32.19
N LYS A 472 0.77 -6.16 -33.18
CA LYS A 472 0.97 -5.78 -34.57
C LYS A 472 0.31 -4.44 -34.87
N THR A 473 -0.91 -4.26 -34.36
CA THR A 473 -1.64 -3.01 -34.58
C THR A 473 -0.92 -1.84 -33.91
N LEU A 474 -0.38 -2.04 -32.72
CA LEU A 474 0.40 -1.00 -32.04
C LEU A 474 1.60 -0.56 -32.86
N TRP A 475 2.31 -1.52 -33.44
CA TRP A 475 3.47 -1.19 -34.26
C TRP A 475 3.08 -0.48 -35.57
N GLU A 476 1.96 -0.90 -36.16
CA GLU A 476 1.55 -0.33 -37.46
C GLU A 476 0.83 1.00 -37.33
N LYS A 477 0.02 1.17 -36.29
CA LYS A 477 -0.90 2.30 -36.19
C LYS A 477 -0.66 3.22 -35.00
N GLY A 478 0.13 2.77 -34.02
CA GLY A 478 0.40 3.57 -32.83
C GLY A 478 -0.63 3.35 -31.74
N THR A 479 -0.31 3.92 -30.58
CA THR A 479 -1.12 3.69 -29.37
C THR A 479 -2.51 4.28 -29.49
N ARG A 480 -2.62 5.55 -29.90
CA ARG A 480 -3.93 6.22 -29.95
C ARG A 480 -4.91 5.49 -30.84
N GLU A 481 -4.48 5.13 -32.04
CA GLU A 481 -5.39 4.47 -32.97
C GLU A 481 -5.76 3.08 -32.50
N THR A 482 -4.84 2.37 -31.86
CA THR A 482 -5.12 1.04 -31.34
C THR A 482 -6.14 1.10 -30.21
N LEU A 483 -6.01 2.07 -29.30
CA LEU A 483 -7.01 2.27 -28.24
C LEU A 483 -8.37 2.56 -28.84
N GLN A 484 -8.42 3.40 -29.89
CA GLN A 484 -9.70 3.73 -30.52
C GLN A 484 -10.34 2.49 -31.17
N LEU A 485 -9.53 1.63 -31.79
CA LEU A 485 -10.05 0.39 -32.35
C LEU A 485 -10.68 -0.49 -31.27
N TYR A 486 -10.02 -0.57 -30.11
CA TYR A 486 -10.60 -1.31 -28.99
C TYR A 486 -11.93 -0.71 -28.56
N LEU A 487 -11.99 0.63 -28.41
CA LEU A 487 -13.22 1.29 -28.01
C LEU A 487 -14.36 1.04 -29.00
N ASP A 488 -14.02 0.97 -30.29
CA ASP A 488 -15.01 0.77 -31.34
C ASP A 488 -15.42 -0.69 -31.52
N GLY A 489 -14.82 -1.60 -30.74
CA GLY A 489 -15.09 -3.02 -30.89
C GLY A 489 -14.46 -3.62 -32.14
N LYS A 490 -13.41 -2.99 -32.67
CA LYS A 490 -12.82 -3.38 -33.94
C LYS A 490 -11.39 -3.94 -33.79
N LEU A 491 -10.94 -4.20 -32.58
CA LEU A 491 -9.59 -4.76 -32.41
C LEU A 491 -9.57 -6.28 -32.44
N ALA A 492 -10.71 -6.94 -32.26
CA ALA A 492 -10.79 -8.40 -32.31
C ALA A 492 -10.91 -8.85 -33.78
N VAL A 493 -9.98 -9.68 -34.20
CA VAL A 493 -10.00 -10.23 -35.55
C VAL A 493 -9.86 -11.73 -35.51
#